data_c4e4767824b9928c491736b5de2f0a39
#
_entry.id   c4e4767824b9928c491736b5de2f0a39
#
_cell.length_a   1.000
_cell.length_b   1.000
_cell.length_c   1.000
_cell.angle_alpha   90.00
_cell.angle_beta   90.00
_cell.angle_gamma   90.00
#
_symmetry.space_group_name_H-M   'P 1'
#
loop_
_entity.id
_entity.type
_entity.pdbx_description
1 polymer ?
#
loop_
_entity_poly.entity_id
_entity_poly.type
_entity_poly.pdbx_seq_one_letter_code
_entity_poly.pdbx_strand_id
1 'polypeptide(L)'
;MNKFMRFAANVREVFENNEEQLFAFNKLMIDVANGNELEGGLSVKEANDKIVSMFKQIIGVDEKSTKAEIRKAIKRNQQVLFDLIEEVVPNLLQTGWQENAFFNEFVEISNIDIGDKNMFYTEDETILTVSKVSGNHWDIDRQRLGKGSSFSVETSWYGIAVYSEYERLLTGAEDFATFVSKLYEAVDRFVNESIYKAMISAAEQLPGGAGGAGQWVKTGALDAAEKETFLQLIEDVQMATGMEVVIMGTKTALSKLENMQDINWISDDMKVQRNTTGKIGYWEGIRLVEIKQGFRLNDTSARLVDDKQLLIMPVGDNKFIKMVNEGQPEMMQVNNNIEHQDMTYDYKYMFKMGVAVMIGLLFGVYNIAA
;
A
#
# COMPACT_ATOMS: atom_id res chain seq x y z
N MET A 1 -0.30 25.03 -14.55
CA MET A 1 -1.56 24.93 -15.32
C MET A 1 -2.63 24.60 -14.34
N ASN A 2 -3.72 25.34 -14.26
CA ASN A 2 -4.76 25.13 -13.25
C ASN A 2 -5.40 23.76 -13.49
N LYS A 3 -5.34 22.84 -12.51
CA LYS A 3 -5.87 21.45 -12.62
C LYS A 3 -7.36 21.44 -13.05
N PHE A 4 -8.11 22.45 -12.60
CA PHE A 4 -9.52 22.62 -12.91
C PHE A 4 -9.81 22.80 -14.41
N MET A 5 -8.86 23.35 -15.17
CA MET A 5 -9.00 23.53 -16.62
C MET A 5 -8.95 22.22 -17.43
N ARG A 6 -8.59 21.11 -16.80
CA ARG A 6 -8.58 19.79 -17.44
C ARG A 6 -9.98 19.17 -17.55
N PHE A 7 -10.91 19.60 -16.70
CA PHE A 7 -12.28 19.07 -16.69
C PHE A 7 -13.13 19.64 -17.83
N ALA A 8 -14.10 18.87 -18.25
CA ALA A 8 -15.07 19.27 -19.26
C ALA A 8 -15.88 20.52 -18.86
N ALA A 9 -16.42 21.25 -19.84
CA ALA A 9 -17.11 22.50 -19.60
C ALA A 9 -18.32 22.35 -18.66
N ASN A 10 -19.10 21.28 -18.82
CA ASN A 10 -20.27 20.98 -18.00
C ASN A 10 -19.90 20.72 -16.50
N VAL A 11 -18.75 20.07 -16.22
CA VAL A 11 -18.26 19.93 -14.84
C VAL A 11 -17.93 21.30 -14.27
N ARG A 12 -17.21 22.11 -15.02
CA ARG A 12 -16.84 23.45 -14.58
C ARG A 12 -18.03 24.37 -14.34
N GLU A 13 -19.10 24.24 -15.14
CA GLU A 13 -20.33 24.98 -14.94
C GLU A 13 -21.07 24.58 -13.67
N VAL A 14 -21.18 23.27 -13.36
CA VAL A 14 -21.85 22.76 -12.17
C VAL A 14 -21.14 23.21 -10.89
N PHE A 15 -19.83 23.28 -10.93
CA PHE A 15 -19.01 23.78 -9.82
C PHE A 15 -18.72 25.30 -9.90
N GLU A 16 -19.50 26.05 -10.71
CA GLU A 16 -19.41 27.51 -10.85
C GLU A 16 -17.99 28.01 -11.14
N ASN A 17 -17.18 27.23 -11.84
CA ASN A 17 -15.74 27.44 -12.05
C ASN A 17 -14.94 27.59 -10.74
N ASN A 18 -15.42 27.05 -9.63
CA ASN A 18 -14.79 27.11 -8.33
C ASN A 18 -14.06 25.79 -8.00
N GLU A 19 -12.74 25.85 -7.96
CA GLU A 19 -11.87 24.71 -7.65
C GLU A 19 -12.10 24.18 -6.22
N GLU A 20 -12.43 25.06 -5.27
CA GLU A 20 -12.70 24.68 -3.87
C GLU A 20 -13.96 23.81 -3.74
N GLN A 21 -14.98 24.08 -4.53
CA GLN A 21 -16.21 23.28 -4.54
C GLN A 21 -15.97 21.89 -5.12
N LEU A 22 -15.17 21.79 -6.18
CA LEU A 22 -14.77 20.49 -6.74
C LEU A 22 -13.93 19.71 -5.72
N PHE A 23 -13.00 20.37 -5.05
CA PHE A 23 -12.21 19.75 -4.00
C PHE A 23 -13.07 19.27 -2.82
N ALA A 24 -14.04 20.08 -2.38
CA ALA A 24 -14.97 19.69 -1.32
C ALA A 24 -15.86 18.50 -1.75
N PHE A 25 -16.26 18.44 -3.01
CA PHE A 25 -17.00 17.31 -3.56
C PHE A 25 -16.16 16.02 -3.60
N ASN A 26 -14.91 16.11 -4.06
CA ASN A 26 -13.98 14.99 -4.05
C ASN A 26 -13.71 14.50 -2.62
N LYS A 27 -13.54 15.44 -1.67
CA LYS A 27 -13.39 15.11 -0.25
C LYS A 27 -14.62 14.39 0.30
N LEU A 28 -15.83 14.88 -0.02
CA LEU A 28 -17.06 14.19 0.38
C LEU A 28 -17.12 12.76 -0.14
N MET A 29 -16.72 12.52 -1.40
CA MET A 29 -16.67 11.17 -1.96
C MET A 29 -15.65 10.28 -1.23
N ILE A 30 -14.50 10.84 -0.90
CA ILE A 30 -13.44 10.15 -0.14
C ILE A 30 -13.93 9.79 1.27
N ASP A 31 -14.53 10.74 1.98
CA ASP A 31 -15.02 10.53 3.36
C ASP A 31 -16.14 9.48 3.41
N VAL A 32 -17.06 9.51 2.43
CA VAL A 32 -18.11 8.48 2.31
C VAL A 32 -17.50 7.10 2.01
N ALA A 33 -16.52 7.03 1.12
CA ALA A 33 -15.85 5.78 0.76
C ALA A 33 -15.05 5.17 1.91
N ASN A 34 -14.41 6.01 2.74
CA ASN A 34 -13.64 5.57 3.91
C ASN A 34 -14.52 5.30 5.15
N GLY A 35 -15.78 5.71 5.12
CA GLY A 35 -16.66 5.63 6.29
C GLY A 35 -16.29 6.62 7.40
N ASN A 36 -15.61 7.72 7.04
CA ASN A 36 -15.24 8.79 7.97
C ASN A 36 -16.47 9.57 8.45
N GLU A 37 -16.31 10.30 9.57
CA GLU A 37 -17.32 11.26 10.00
C GLU A 37 -17.49 12.36 8.94
N LEU A 38 -18.71 12.52 8.44
CA LEU A 38 -19.03 13.48 7.40
C LEU A 38 -19.17 14.90 7.98
N GLU A 39 -18.59 15.86 7.32
CA GLU A 39 -18.70 17.27 7.71
C GLU A 39 -20.18 17.71 7.75
N GLY A 40 -20.57 18.36 8.84
CA GLY A 40 -21.95 18.82 9.04
C GLY A 40 -22.92 17.77 9.58
N GLY A 41 -22.46 16.62 10.04
CA GLY A 41 -23.30 15.56 10.63
C GLY A 41 -24.23 14.87 9.64
N LEU A 42 -23.87 14.87 8.35
CA LEU A 42 -24.61 14.19 7.29
C LEU A 42 -24.60 12.68 7.50
N SER A 43 -25.71 12.02 7.28
CA SER A 43 -25.73 10.56 7.18
C SER A 43 -25.12 10.11 5.85
N VAL A 44 -24.57 8.89 5.81
CA VAL A 44 -24.01 8.27 4.59
C VAL A 44 -25.02 8.29 3.45
N LYS A 45 -26.30 8.07 3.75
CA LYS A 45 -27.37 8.10 2.75
C LYS A 45 -27.59 9.50 2.16
N GLU A 46 -27.64 10.53 2.99
CA GLU A 46 -27.79 11.91 2.52
C GLU A 46 -26.59 12.38 1.70
N ALA A 47 -25.39 11.94 2.07
CA ALA A 47 -24.20 12.21 1.31
C ALA A 47 -24.23 11.53 -0.07
N ASN A 48 -24.64 10.27 -0.14
CA ASN A 48 -24.84 9.56 -1.40
C ASN A 48 -25.91 10.21 -2.28
N ASP A 49 -27.03 10.63 -1.70
CA ASP A 49 -28.07 11.34 -2.42
C ASP A 49 -27.55 12.66 -3.01
N LYS A 50 -26.68 13.37 -2.29
CA LYS A 50 -25.99 14.56 -2.79
C LYS A 50 -25.04 14.23 -3.93
N ILE A 51 -24.22 13.19 -3.81
CA ILE A 51 -23.30 12.75 -4.86
C ILE A 51 -24.09 12.41 -6.13
N VAL A 52 -25.15 11.60 -6.01
CA VAL A 52 -26.03 11.26 -7.15
C VAL A 52 -26.70 12.48 -7.76
N SER A 53 -27.15 13.45 -6.93
CA SER A 53 -27.77 14.68 -7.43
C SER A 53 -26.78 15.53 -8.23
N MET A 54 -25.54 15.66 -7.77
CA MET A 54 -24.50 16.39 -8.48
C MET A 54 -24.12 15.68 -9.79
N PHE A 55 -24.02 14.36 -9.80
CA PHE A 55 -23.82 13.62 -11.05
C PHE A 55 -24.98 13.84 -12.05
N LYS A 56 -26.23 13.86 -11.59
CA LYS A 56 -27.38 14.18 -12.44
C LYS A 56 -27.27 15.58 -13.04
N GLN A 57 -26.85 16.57 -12.25
CA GLN A 57 -26.64 17.94 -12.75
C GLN A 57 -25.50 17.98 -13.79
N ILE A 58 -24.38 17.30 -13.55
CA ILE A 58 -23.25 17.24 -14.50
C ILE A 58 -23.69 16.64 -15.86
N ILE A 59 -24.55 15.62 -15.83
CA ILE A 59 -25.09 15.00 -17.07
C ILE A 59 -26.25 15.78 -17.67
N GLY A 60 -26.76 16.80 -16.99
CA GLY A 60 -27.92 17.58 -17.45
C GLY A 60 -29.25 16.82 -17.37
N VAL A 61 -29.44 16.05 -16.29
CA VAL A 61 -30.65 15.28 -16.03
C VAL A 61 -31.36 15.83 -14.79
N ASP A 62 -32.64 16.15 -14.95
CA ASP A 62 -33.51 16.58 -13.88
C ASP A 62 -34.29 15.39 -13.30
N GLU A 63 -34.88 15.59 -12.11
CA GLU A 63 -35.72 14.56 -11.46
C GLU A 63 -36.97 14.18 -12.29
N LYS A 64 -37.39 15.06 -13.20
CA LYS A 64 -38.53 14.86 -14.08
C LYS A 64 -38.17 14.19 -15.42
N SER A 65 -36.90 13.93 -15.66
CA SER A 65 -36.41 13.36 -16.91
C SER A 65 -36.89 11.92 -17.09
N THR A 66 -37.34 11.62 -18.31
CA THR A 66 -37.76 10.25 -18.66
C THR A 66 -36.55 9.31 -18.74
N LYS A 67 -36.79 8.01 -18.54
CA LYS A 67 -35.70 6.99 -18.67
C LYS A 67 -34.94 7.06 -20.00
N ALA A 68 -35.63 7.44 -21.07
CA ALA A 68 -35.03 7.60 -22.41
C ALA A 68 -34.12 8.83 -22.49
N GLU A 69 -34.47 9.93 -21.83
CA GLU A 69 -33.63 11.12 -21.73
C GLU A 69 -32.40 10.86 -20.86
N ILE A 70 -32.58 10.18 -19.73
CA ILE A 70 -31.49 9.76 -18.87
C ILE A 70 -30.48 8.92 -19.66
N ARG A 71 -30.94 7.92 -20.40
CA ARG A 71 -30.05 7.09 -21.24
C ARG A 71 -29.29 7.90 -22.29
N LYS A 72 -29.95 8.87 -22.94
CA LYS A 72 -29.31 9.74 -23.95
C LYS A 72 -28.28 10.67 -23.31
N ALA A 73 -28.59 11.23 -22.15
CA ALA A 73 -27.70 12.10 -21.40
C ALA A 73 -26.45 11.34 -20.93
N ILE A 74 -26.63 10.13 -20.41
CA ILE A 74 -25.53 9.25 -20.02
C ILE A 74 -24.63 8.98 -21.23
N LYS A 75 -25.18 8.55 -22.37
CA LYS A 75 -24.37 8.25 -23.55
C LYS A 75 -23.54 9.44 -24.05
N ARG A 76 -24.00 10.66 -23.81
CA ARG A 76 -23.30 11.88 -24.25
C ARG A 76 -22.19 12.30 -23.27
N ASN A 77 -22.39 12.07 -21.99
CA ASN A 77 -21.55 12.65 -20.92
C ASN A 77 -20.82 11.57 -20.09
N GLN A 78 -20.72 10.34 -20.57
CA GLN A 78 -20.11 9.24 -19.85
C GLN A 78 -18.67 9.53 -19.42
N GLN A 79 -17.87 10.04 -20.35
CA GLN A 79 -16.46 10.31 -20.14
C GLN A 79 -16.23 11.32 -19.01
N VAL A 80 -17.14 12.28 -18.88
CA VAL A 80 -17.04 13.34 -17.86
C VAL A 80 -17.17 12.83 -16.44
N LEU A 81 -17.99 11.81 -16.21
CA LEU A 81 -18.15 11.19 -14.90
C LEU A 81 -16.90 10.38 -14.52
N PHE A 82 -16.24 9.79 -15.51
CA PHE A 82 -15.04 9.01 -15.29
C PHE A 82 -13.82 9.87 -15.01
N ASP A 83 -13.73 11.03 -15.63
CA ASP A 83 -12.69 12.01 -15.33
C ASP A 83 -12.68 12.37 -13.83
N LEU A 84 -13.88 12.43 -13.20
CA LEU A 84 -14.01 12.67 -11.75
C LEU A 84 -13.56 11.47 -10.92
N ILE A 85 -13.92 10.25 -11.31
CA ILE A 85 -13.52 9.03 -10.58
C ILE A 85 -12.01 8.83 -10.70
N GLU A 86 -11.48 9.08 -11.89
CA GLU A 86 -10.05 8.97 -12.18
C GLU A 86 -9.21 9.86 -11.26
N GLU A 87 -9.73 11.00 -10.85
CA GLU A 87 -9.05 11.88 -9.90
C GLU A 87 -9.29 11.49 -8.42
N VAL A 88 -10.45 10.94 -8.11
CA VAL A 88 -10.80 10.57 -6.72
C VAL A 88 -10.03 9.34 -6.25
N VAL A 89 -9.91 8.29 -7.06
CA VAL A 89 -9.28 7.03 -6.64
C VAL A 89 -7.80 7.19 -6.25
N PRO A 90 -6.94 7.89 -7.02
CA PRO A 90 -5.55 8.11 -6.62
C PRO A 90 -5.41 8.93 -5.34
N ASN A 91 -6.26 9.96 -5.16
CA ASN A 91 -6.24 10.75 -3.94
C ASN A 91 -6.65 9.92 -2.73
N LEU A 92 -7.62 9.05 -2.88
CA LEU A 92 -8.08 8.13 -1.85
C LEU A 92 -6.98 7.13 -1.46
N LEU A 93 -6.28 6.57 -2.44
CA LEU A 93 -5.13 5.69 -2.22
C LEU A 93 -4.01 6.41 -1.49
N GLN A 94 -3.66 7.61 -1.95
CA GLN A 94 -2.59 8.40 -1.34
C GLN A 94 -2.91 8.77 0.11
N THR A 95 -4.15 9.19 0.39
CA THR A 95 -4.61 9.49 1.75
C THR A 95 -4.57 8.24 2.63
N GLY A 96 -5.11 7.11 2.16
CA GLY A 96 -5.10 5.86 2.91
C GLY A 96 -3.69 5.35 3.23
N TRP A 97 -2.75 5.52 2.30
CA TRP A 97 -1.35 5.15 2.55
C TRP A 97 -0.65 6.12 3.51
N GLN A 98 -0.97 7.42 3.47
CA GLN A 98 -0.45 8.40 4.43
C GLN A 98 -0.96 8.17 5.85
N GLU A 99 -2.18 7.69 6.00
CA GLU A 99 -2.76 7.34 7.31
C GLU A 99 -2.25 5.99 7.84
N ASN A 100 -1.75 5.13 6.96
CA ASN A 100 -1.21 3.83 7.34
C ASN A 100 0.22 3.96 7.87
N ALA A 101 0.42 3.70 9.17
CA ALA A 101 1.74 3.77 9.81
C ALA A 101 2.80 2.90 9.11
N PHE A 102 2.43 1.74 8.58
CA PHE A 102 3.33 0.86 7.84
C PHE A 102 3.87 1.54 6.58
N PHE A 103 2.99 2.14 5.75
CA PHE A 103 3.41 2.84 4.54
C PHE A 103 4.25 4.06 4.86
N ASN A 104 3.86 4.83 5.87
CA ASN A 104 4.61 6.03 6.26
C ASN A 104 6.03 5.72 6.72
N GLU A 105 6.24 4.60 7.37
CA GLU A 105 7.53 4.27 7.96
C GLU A 105 8.43 3.47 7.02
N PHE A 106 7.86 2.54 6.23
CA PHE A 106 8.65 1.55 5.50
C PHE A 106 8.60 1.71 3.98
N VAL A 107 7.62 2.44 3.44
CA VAL A 107 7.44 2.59 2.00
C VAL A 107 7.75 4.00 1.54
N GLU A 108 8.69 4.14 0.62
CA GLU A 108 8.95 5.38 -0.10
C GLU A 108 8.19 5.36 -1.42
N ILE A 109 7.27 6.31 -1.59
CA ILE A 109 6.44 6.42 -2.78
C ILE A 109 7.03 7.52 -3.66
N SER A 110 7.37 7.17 -4.89
CA SER A 110 7.85 8.11 -5.91
C SER A 110 6.86 8.13 -7.07
N ASN A 111 6.40 9.32 -7.41
CA ASN A 111 5.55 9.55 -8.58
C ASN A 111 6.40 10.17 -9.69
N ILE A 112 6.48 9.51 -10.83
CA ILE A 112 7.26 9.93 -12.00
C ILE A 112 6.36 10.03 -13.23
N ASP A 113 6.75 10.86 -14.19
CA ASP A 113 6.05 10.94 -15.47
C ASP A 113 6.35 9.71 -16.35
N ILE A 114 5.45 9.43 -17.31
CA ILE A 114 5.60 8.27 -18.20
C ILE A 114 6.91 8.41 -19.02
N GLY A 115 7.74 7.40 -18.90
CA GLY A 115 9.03 7.34 -19.61
C GLY A 115 10.20 7.96 -18.86
N ASP A 116 9.97 8.54 -17.69
CA ASP A 116 11.05 9.02 -16.84
C ASP A 116 11.76 7.85 -16.14
N LYS A 117 13.06 8.05 -15.88
CA LYS A 117 13.84 7.06 -15.14
C LYS A 117 13.71 7.30 -13.65
N ASN A 118 13.20 6.29 -12.96
CA ASN A 118 13.32 6.24 -11.51
C ASN A 118 14.73 5.77 -11.13
N MET A 119 15.39 6.51 -10.27
CA MET A 119 16.70 6.11 -9.74
C MET A 119 16.69 6.29 -8.22
N PHE A 120 16.91 5.21 -7.52
CA PHE A 120 17.11 5.20 -6.09
C PHE A 120 18.61 5.00 -5.82
N TYR A 121 19.12 5.69 -4.84
CA TYR A 121 20.51 5.61 -4.45
C TYR A 121 20.61 4.90 -3.09
N THR A 122 21.46 3.89 -3.02
CA THR A 122 21.80 3.22 -1.78
C THR A 122 23.21 3.68 -1.38
N GLU A 123 23.31 4.24 -0.18
CA GLU A 123 24.61 4.63 0.38
C GLU A 123 25.47 3.38 0.62
N ASP A 124 26.76 3.58 0.59
CA ASP A 124 27.71 2.51 0.86
C ASP A 124 27.92 2.37 2.37
N GLU A 125 27.64 1.19 2.89
CA GLU A 125 27.79 0.85 4.31
C GLU A 125 29.17 0.25 4.61
N THR A 126 30.24 0.66 3.91
CA THR A 126 31.59 0.16 4.13
C THR A 126 32.07 0.49 5.55
N ILE A 127 32.26 -0.52 6.37
CA ILE A 127 32.86 -0.37 7.70
C ILE A 127 34.38 -0.28 7.55
N LEU A 128 34.92 0.87 7.94
CA LEU A 128 36.37 1.06 7.95
C LEU A 128 36.99 0.36 9.15
N THR A 129 38.01 -0.44 8.90
CA THR A 129 38.76 -1.17 9.96
C THR A 129 39.96 -0.36 10.42
N VAL A 130 40.13 -0.30 11.74
CA VAL A 130 41.30 0.33 12.37
C VAL A 130 42.37 -0.69 12.58
N SER A 131 43.56 -0.46 11.99
CA SER A 131 44.71 -1.35 12.16
C SER A 131 45.59 -0.87 13.30
N LYS A 132 46.09 -1.80 14.13
CA LYS A 132 47.09 -1.51 15.16
C LYS A 132 48.45 -1.32 14.50
N VAL A 133 49.06 -0.14 14.64
CA VAL A 133 50.36 0.19 14.07
C VAL A 133 51.43 0.11 15.14
N SER A 134 52.52 -0.57 14.83
CA SER A 134 53.74 -0.56 15.64
C SER A 134 54.57 0.66 15.30
N GLY A 135 55.18 1.33 16.28
CA GLY A 135 55.88 2.61 16.12
C GLY A 135 56.99 2.68 15.06
N ASN A 136 57.37 1.53 14.49
CA ASN A 136 58.37 1.45 13.40
C ASN A 136 57.81 1.03 12.02
N HIS A 137 56.54 0.70 11.91
CA HIS A 137 55.91 0.30 10.67
C HIS A 137 54.63 1.10 10.45
N TRP A 138 54.63 1.88 9.38
CA TRP A 138 53.57 2.80 8.96
C TRP A 138 52.68 2.20 7.83
N ASP A 139 52.84 0.90 7.55
CA ASP A 139 52.04 0.22 6.53
C ASP A 139 50.61 0.01 7.04
N ILE A 140 49.77 0.97 6.72
CA ILE A 140 48.32 0.88 6.90
C ILE A 140 47.73 0.64 5.52
N ASP A 141 47.05 -0.46 5.36
CA ASP A 141 46.31 -0.74 4.12
C ASP A 141 45.25 0.35 3.85
N ARG A 142 45.30 0.89 2.64
CA ARG A 142 44.36 1.91 2.22
C ARG A 142 42.99 1.27 2.00
N GLN A 143 42.01 1.73 2.76
CA GLN A 143 40.63 1.35 2.58
C GLN A 143 39.92 2.42 1.76
N ARG A 144 39.10 1.99 0.81
CA ARG A 144 38.32 2.90 -0.03
C ARG A 144 36.92 2.99 0.51
N LEU A 145 36.40 4.21 0.66
CA LEU A 145 34.97 4.43 0.80
C LEU A 145 34.29 3.90 -0.46
N GLY A 146 33.30 3.07 -0.31
CA GLY A 146 32.48 2.59 -1.42
C GLY A 146 31.78 3.75 -2.14
N LYS A 147 31.23 3.48 -3.29
CA LYS A 147 30.55 4.50 -4.09
C LYS A 147 29.04 4.49 -3.93
N GLY A 148 28.52 3.58 -3.13
CA GLY A 148 27.10 3.29 -3.16
C GLY A 148 26.66 2.69 -4.51
N SER A 149 25.42 2.27 -4.60
CA SER A 149 24.82 1.75 -5.82
C SER A 149 23.51 2.46 -6.13
N SER A 150 23.19 2.60 -7.41
CA SER A 150 21.88 3.06 -7.85
C SER A 150 21.14 1.91 -8.49
N PHE A 151 19.84 1.83 -8.24
CA PHE A 151 18.96 0.86 -8.87
C PHE A 151 17.67 1.56 -9.32
N SER A 152 17.02 0.95 -10.30
CA SER A 152 15.71 1.39 -10.78
C SER A 152 14.69 0.31 -10.51
N VAL A 153 13.46 0.72 -10.23
CA VAL A 153 12.33 -0.18 -10.06
C VAL A 153 11.64 -0.35 -11.40
N GLU A 154 11.47 -1.60 -11.84
CA GLU A 154 10.72 -1.89 -13.03
C GLU A 154 9.23 -1.67 -12.81
N THR A 155 8.60 -0.91 -13.69
CA THR A 155 7.18 -0.60 -13.64
C THR A 155 6.43 -1.42 -14.68
N SER A 156 5.24 -1.89 -14.33
CA SER A 156 4.35 -2.65 -15.22
C SER A 156 2.93 -2.09 -15.18
N TRP A 157 2.21 -2.26 -16.29
CA TRP A 157 0.81 -1.88 -16.37
C TRP A 157 -0.07 -2.90 -15.66
N TYR A 158 -0.98 -2.39 -14.85
CA TYR A 158 -2.02 -3.16 -14.17
C TYR A 158 -3.38 -2.54 -14.44
N GLY A 159 -4.42 -3.35 -14.43
CA GLY A 159 -5.75 -2.85 -14.69
C GLY A 159 -6.83 -3.68 -14.02
N ILE A 160 -7.94 -3.02 -13.71
CA ILE A 160 -9.15 -3.63 -13.22
C ILE A 160 -10.25 -3.34 -14.24
N ALA A 161 -10.93 -4.38 -14.70
CA ALA A 161 -12.11 -4.24 -15.52
C ALA A 161 -13.36 -4.51 -14.66
N VAL A 162 -14.25 -3.54 -14.64
CA VAL A 162 -15.54 -3.65 -13.92
C VAL A 162 -16.65 -3.33 -14.90
N TYR A 163 -17.69 -4.13 -14.90
CA TYR A 163 -18.91 -3.78 -15.64
C TYR A 163 -20.02 -3.37 -14.65
N SER A 164 -20.76 -2.38 -15.00
CA SER A 164 -21.93 -1.93 -14.24
C SER A 164 -23.06 -1.51 -15.17
N GLU A 165 -24.29 -1.74 -14.70
CA GLU A 165 -25.46 -1.17 -15.32
C GLU A 165 -25.62 0.29 -14.87
N TYR A 166 -25.23 1.21 -15.69
CA TYR A 166 -25.22 2.63 -15.36
C TYR A 166 -26.58 3.17 -14.90
N GLU A 167 -27.66 2.58 -15.38
CA GLU A 167 -29.01 2.94 -14.96
C GLU A 167 -29.24 2.69 -13.48
N ARG A 168 -28.59 1.64 -12.93
CA ARG A 168 -28.71 1.30 -11.51
C ARG A 168 -27.97 2.30 -10.63
N LEU A 169 -26.81 2.78 -11.07
CA LEU A 169 -26.06 3.82 -10.37
C LEU A 169 -26.85 5.15 -10.34
N LEU A 170 -27.44 5.57 -11.46
CA LEU A 170 -28.19 6.81 -11.51
C LEU A 170 -29.58 6.74 -10.87
N THR A 171 -30.19 5.58 -10.79
CA THR A 171 -31.45 5.40 -10.07
C THR A 171 -31.27 5.25 -8.57
N GLY A 172 -30.02 5.21 -8.08
CA GLY A 172 -29.71 4.99 -6.67
C GLY A 172 -29.91 3.53 -6.23
N ALA A 173 -30.10 2.60 -7.18
CA ALA A 173 -30.18 1.18 -6.89
C ALA A 173 -28.80 0.57 -6.56
N GLU A 174 -27.75 1.17 -7.10
CA GLU A 174 -26.35 0.92 -6.70
C GLU A 174 -25.76 2.21 -6.18
N ASP A 175 -24.99 2.08 -5.10
CA ASP A 175 -24.35 3.20 -4.45
C ASP A 175 -22.98 3.46 -5.11
N PHE A 176 -22.82 4.67 -5.63
CA PHE A 176 -21.60 5.10 -6.30
C PHE A 176 -20.37 5.08 -5.34
N ALA A 177 -20.56 5.51 -4.09
CA ALA A 177 -19.50 5.48 -3.12
C ALA A 177 -19.04 4.05 -2.84
N THR A 178 -19.98 3.10 -2.77
CA THR A 178 -19.66 1.67 -2.65
C THR A 178 -18.85 1.15 -3.84
N PHE A 179 -19.13 1.62 -5.05
CA PHE A 179 -18.36 1.26 -6.25
C PHE A 179 -16.92 1.77 -6.15
N VAL A 180 -16.73 3.05 -5.81
CA VAL A 180 -15.40 3.65 -5.64
C VAL A 180 -14.63 2.98 -4.51
N SER A 181 -15.28 2.71 -3.37
CA SER A 181 -14.68 2.01 -2.23
C SER A 181 -14.19 0.60 -2.60
N LYS A 182 -14.99 -0.16 -3.36
CA LYS A 182 -14.57 -1.49 -3.82
C LYS A 182 -13.40 -1.44 -4.81
N LEU A 183 -13.37 -0.44 -5.67
CA LEU A 183 -12.24 -0.22 -6.57
C LEU A 183 -10.97 0.11 -5.78
N TYR A 184 -11.08 1.01 -4.81
CA TYR A 184 -10.00 1.36 -3.89
C TYR A 184 -9.49 0.13 -3.13
N GLU A 185 -10.39 -0.63 -2.49
CA GLU A 185 -10.02 -1.85 -1.75
C GLU A 185 -9.30 -2.88 -2.62
N ALA A 186 -9.71 -3.00 -3.90
CA ALA A 186 -9.08 -3.93 -4.83
C ALA A 186 -7.64 -3.49 -5.18
N VAL A 187 -7.43 -2.19 -5.43
CA VAL A 187 -6.10 -1.64 -5.72
C VAL A 187 -5.21 -1.70 -4.48
N ASP A 188 -5.71 -1.29 -3.31
CA ASP A 188 -4.96 -1.36 -2.06
C ASP A 188 -4.52 -2.79 -1.73
N ARG A 189 -5.42 -3.75 -1.90
CA ARG A 189 -5.10 -5.18 -1.72
C ARG A 189 -4.02 -5.64 -2.69
N PHE A 190 -4.08 -5.22 -3.95
CA PHE A 190 -3.08 -5.54 -4.96
C PHE A 190 -1.71 -4.94 -4.62
N VAL A 191 -1.67 -3.69 -4.15
CA VAL A 191 -0.44 -3.02 -3.72
C VAL A 191 0.18 -3.74 -2.52
N ASN A 192 -0.62 -4.06 -1.49
CA ASN A 192 -0.16 -4.82 -0.33
C ASN A 192 0.38 -6.20 -0.72
N GLU A 193 -0.28 -6.91 -1.66
CA GLU A 193 0.22 -8.18 -2.20
C GLU A 193 1.55 -8.02 -2.93
N SER A 194 1.69 -6.95 -3.72
CA SER A 194 2.92 -6.67 -4.47
C SER A 194 4.09 -6.35 -3.53
N ILE A 195 3.85 -5.57 -2.47
CA ILE A 195 4.84 -5.28 -1.43
C ILE A 195 5.29 -6.57 -0.74
N TYR A 196 4.34 -7.41 -0.32
CA TYR A 196 4.67 -8.67 0.34
C TYR A 196 5.48 -9.61 -0.57
N LYS A 197 5.09 -9.74 -1.84
CA LYS A 197 5.84 -10.53 -2.83
C LYS A 197 7.25 -9.99 -3.02
N ALA A 198 7.42 -8.67 -3.09
CA ALA A 198 8.75 -8.05 -3.19
C ALA A 198 9.61 -8.34 -1.95
N MET A 199 9.02 -8.29 -0.74
CA MET A 199 9.73 -8.63 0.50
C MET A 199 10.16 -10.11 0.54
N ILE A 200 9.29 -11.04 0.13
CA ILE A 200 9.62 -12.47 0.08
C ILE A 200 10.70 -12.74 -0.98
N SER A 201 10.58 -12.15 -2.17
CA SER A 201 11.60 -12.28 -3.21
C SER A 201 12.96 -11.73 -2.77
N ALA A 202 12.97 -10.64 -2.03
CA ALA A 202 14.20 -10.11 -1.42
C ALA A 202 14.76 -11.05 -0.34
N ALA A 203 13.91 -11.67 0.47
CA ALA A 203 14.31 -12.65 1.47
C ALA A 203 15.00 -13.89 0.86
N GLU A 204 14.53 -14.34 -0.31
CA GLU A 204 15.16 -15.45 -1.06
C GLU A 204 16.57 -15.10 -1.58
N GLN A 205 16.84 -13.81 -1.81
CA GLN A 205 18.12 -13.31 -2.29
C GLN A 205 19.15 -13.07 -1.18
N LEU A 206 18.75 -13.16 0.08
CA LEU A 206 19.68 -13.04 1.20
C LEU A 206 20.75 -14.14 1.18
N PRO A 207 21.98 -13.86 1.60
CA PRO A 207 23.02 -14.88 1.72
C PRO A 207 22.54 -16.06 2.56
N GLY A 208 22.41 -17.23 1.96
CA GLY A 208 21.85 -18.43 2.59
C GLY A 208 20.31 -18.52 2.57
N GLY A 209 19.61 -17.61 1.93
CA GLY A 209 18.14 -17.55 1.93
C GLY A 209 17.45 -18.74 1.24
N ALA A 210 17.98 -19.22 0.13
CA ALA A 210 17.40 -20.31 -0.66
C ALA A 210 17.38 -21.70 0.01
N GLY A 211 18.12 -21.88 1.12
CA GLY A 211 18.22 -23.17 1.83
C GLY A 211 17.75 -23.15 3.28
N GLY A 212 17.33 -22.00 3.82
CA GLY A 212 16.84 -21.86 5.21
C GLY A 212 17.90 -22.08 6.31
N ALA A 213 19.18 -22.11 5.98
CA ALA A 213 20.29 -22.43 6.89
C ALA A 213 21.39 -21.35 6.89
N GLY A 214 21.08 -20.13 6.51
CA GLY A 214 22.02 -19.02 6.51
C GLY A 214 22.07 -18.26 7.83
N GLN A 215 23.00 -17.31 7.91
CA GLN A 215 23.08 -16.40 9.04
C GLN A 215 21.81 -15.56 9.19
N TRP A 216 21.22 -15.13 8.05
CA TRP A 216 20.09 -14.22 7.98
C TRP A 216 18.73 -14.94 7.94
N VAL A 217 18.71 -16.25 7.73
CA VAL A 217 17.48 -17.04 7.69
C VAL A 217 17.59 -18.16 8.71
N LYS A 218 16.74 -18.15 9.71
CA LYS A 218 16.66 -19.17 10.75
C LYS A 218 15.32 -19.86 10.71
N THR A 219 15.29 -21.10 11.14
CA THR A 219 14.06 -21.89 11.27
C THR A 219 14.05 -22.56 12.63
N GLY A 220 12.98 -22.37 13.39
CA GLY A 220 12.86 -22.97 14.73
C GLY A 220 11.46 -22.78 15.29
N ALA A 221 11.18 -23.42 16.40
CA ALA A 221 9.96 -23.20 17.17
C ALA A 221 10.07 -21.85 17.90
N LEU A 222 8.94 -21.15 18.09
CA LEU A 222 8.90 -19.97 18.95
C LEU A 222 8.64 -20.41 20.41
N ASP A 223 9.65 -20.99 21.04
CA ASP A 223 9.63 -21.43 22.43
C ASP A 223 10.83 -20.88 23.21
N ALA A 224 10.87 -21.16 24.50
CA ALA A 224 11.93 -20.68 25.38
C ALA A 224 13.33 -21.22 25.00
N ALA A 225 13.42 -22.39 24.34
CA ALA A 225 14.69 -22.98 23.93
C ALA A 225 15.33 -22.26 22.74
N GLU A 226 14.50 -21.74 21.83
CA GLU A 226 14.94 -21.04 20.63
C GLU A 226 15.06 -19.51 20.81
N LYS A 227 14.77 -19.01 22.01
CA LYS A 227 14.84 -17.57 22.31
C LYS A 227 16.23 -16.99 22.02
N GLU A 228 17.29 -17.69 22.40
CA GLU A 228 18.67 -17.25 22.19
C GLU A 228 18.99 -17.16 20.69
N THR A 229 18.59 -18.14 19.89
CA THR A 229 18.80 -18.17 18.45
C THR A 229 18.07 -17.01 17.76
N PHE A 230 16.86 -16.69 18.23
CA PHE A 230 16.09 -15.57 17.70
C PHE A 230 16.71 -14.22 18.07
N LEU A 231 17.18 -14.05 19.30
CA LEU A 231 17.89 -12.83 19.74
C LEU A 231 19.20 -12.64 18.96
N GLN A 232 19.98 -13.71 18.76
CA GLN A 232 21.20 -13.65 17.96
C GLN A 232 20.92 -13.17 16.52
N LEU A 233 19.84 -13.64 15.88
CA LEU A 233 19.46 -13.17 14.57
C LEU A 233 19.14 -11.68 14.56
N ILE A 234 18.48 -11.18 15.60
CA ILE A 234 18.18 -9.75 15.75
C ILE A 234 19.46 -8.93 15.93
N GLU A 235 20.35 -9.37 16.80
CA GLU A 235 21.64 -8.72 17.05
C GLU A 235 22.52 -8.73 15.79
N ASP A 236 22.54 -9.83 15.04
CA ASP A 236 23.26 -9.93 13.77
C ASP A 236 22.78 -8.88 12.77
N VAL A 237 21.46 -8.69 12.64
CA VAL A 237 20.90 -7.64 11.77
C VAL A 237 21.26 -6.24 12.26
N GLN A 238 21.17 -5.98 13.58
CA GLN A 238 21.55 -4.70 14.16
C GLN A 238 23.03 -4.39 13.96
N MET A 239 23.90 -5.38 14.18
CA MET A 239 25.36 -5.21 13.99
C MET A 239 25.71 -4.98 12.51
N ALA A 240 25.05 -5.68 11.60
CA ALA A 240 25.35 -5.58 10.19
C ALA A 240 24.85 -4.26 9.57
N THR A 241 23.73 -3.75 10.06
CA THR A 241 23.12 -2.52 9.51
C THR A 241 23.44 -1.27 10.31
N GLY A 242 23.84 -1.43 11.58
CA GLY A 242 24.02 -0.31 12.50
C GLY A 242 22.73 0.44 12.86
N MET A 243 21.57 -0.11 12.50
CA MET A 243 20.25 0.50 12.65
C MET A 243 19.43 -0.21 13.72
N GLU A 244 18.41 0.49 14.23
CA GLU A 244 17.37 -0.15 15.03
C GLU A 244 16.56 -1.12 14.16
N VAL A 245 16.00 -2.16 14.77
CA VAL A 245 15.19 -3.14 14.06
C VAL A 245 13.78 -3.22 14.60
N VAL A 246 12.87 -3.67 13.75
CA VAL A 246 11.51 -4.02 14.11
C VAL A 246 11.21 -5.45 13.69
N ILE A 247 10.35 -6.12 14.41
CA ILE A 247 9.85 -7.44 14.06
C ILE A 247 8.50 -7.28 13.36
N MET A 248 8.43 -7.74 12.14
CA MET A 248 7.20 -7.70 11.33
C MET A 248 6.63 -9.09 11.13
N GLY A 249 5.32 -9.18 11.18
CA GLY A 249 4.62 -10.43 10.90
C GLY A 249 3.12 -10.28 10.97
N THR A 250 2.41 -11.36 10.68
CA THR A 250 0.97 -11.38 10.87
C THR A 250 0.63 -11.42 12.36
N LYS A 251 -0.58 -11.03 12.71
CA LYS A 251 -1.07 -11.10 14.10
C LYS A 251 -0.87 -12.51 14.70
N THR A 252 -1.11 -13.55 13.90
CA THR A 252 -0.91 -14.95 14.30
C THR A 252 0.55 -15.29 14.57
N ALA A 253 1.47 -14.81 13.73
CA ALA A 253 2.90 -15.03 13.91
C ALA A 253 3.43 -14.27 15.13
N LEU A 254 3.05 -12.99 15.26
CA LEU A 254 3.47 -12.13 16.38
C LEU A 254 2.96 -12.62 17.73
N SER A 255 1.74 -13.17 17.79
CA SER A 255 1.21 -13.72 19.06
C SER A 255 1.99 -14.92 19.58
N LYS A 256 2.69 -15.66 18.72
CA LYS A 256 3.52 -16.80 19.13
C LYS A 256 4.80 -16.38 19.85
N LEU A 257 5.26 -15.11 19.69
CA LEU A 257 6.42 -14.58 20.43
C LEU A 257 6.19 -14.59 21.94
N GLU A 258 4.95 -14.60 22.37
CA GLU A 258 4.61 -14.71 23.79
C GLU A 258 5.08 -16.04 24.42
N ASN A 259 5.17 -17.10 23.62
CA ASN A 259 5.63 -18.41 24.09
C ASN A 259 7.13 -18.42 24.46
N MET A 260 7.89 -17.44 23.97
CA MET A 260 9.29 -17.25 24.30
C MET A 260 9.52 -16.48 25.62
N GLN A 261 8.45 -15.89 26.18
CA GLN A 261 8.55 -15.12 27.42
C GLN A 261 7.98 -15.89 28.61
N ASP A 262 8.62 -15.74 29.77
CA ASP A 262 8.04 -16.21 31.02
C ASP A 262 6.87 -15.29 31.39
N ILE A 263 5.70 -15.85 31.61
CA ILE A 263 4.44 -15.14 31.96
C ILE A 263 4.62 -14.26 33.21
N ASN A 264 5.56 -14.60 34.11
CA ASN A 264 5.84 -13.85 35.32
C ASN A 264 6.46 -12.47 35.06
N TRP A 265 7.02 -12.24 33.88
CA TRP A 265 7.65 -10.98 33.49
C TRP A 265 6.72 -9.98 32.79
N ILE A 266 5.53 -10.43 32.44
CA ILE A 266 4.57 -9.58 31.73
C ILE A 266 3.88 -8.67 32.73
N SER A 267 4.04 -7.35 32.56
CA SER A 267 3.36 -6.34 33.39
C SER A 267 1.84 -6.37 33.18
N ASP A 268 1.08 -5.89 34.15
CA ASP A 268 -0.37 -5.85 34.02
C ASP A 268 -0.84 -4.95 32.87
N ASP A 269 -0.10 -3.86 32.59
CA ASP A 269 -0.39 -3.01 31.44
C ASP A 269 -0.21 -3.74 30.11
N MET A 270 0.83 -4.57 29.98
CA MET A 270 1.03 -5.41 28.79
C MET A 270 -0.09 -6.45 28.63
N LYS A 271 -0.59 -7.02 29.73
CA LYS A 271 -1.74 -7.93 29.70
C LYS A 271 -3.00 -7.23 29.21
N VAL A 272 -3.24 -6.00 29.67
CA VAL A 272 -4.36 -5.16 29.20
C VAL A 272 -4.20 -4.86 27.71
N GLN A 273 -3.01 -4.43 27.27
CA GLN A 273 -2.72 -4.16 25.87
C GLN A 273 -2.96 -5.41 24.99
N ARG A 274 -2.47 -6.58 25.45
CA ARG A 274 -2.71 -7.85 24.75
C ARG A 274 -4.19 -8.17 24.62
N ASN A 275 -4.98 -7.99 25.69
CA ASN A 275 -6.41 -8.25 25.67
C ASN A 275 -7.16 -7.30 24.75
N THR A 276 -6.68 -6.05 24.60
CA THR A 276 -7.32 -5.03 23.77
C THR A 276 -6.92 -5.17 22.30
N THR A 277 -5.63 -5.39 22.00
CA THR A 277 -5.09 -5.40 20.63
C THR A 277 -4.87 -6.81 20.09
N GLY A 278 -4.81 -7.83 20.98
CA GLY A 278 -4.52 -9.22 20.64
C GLY A 278 -3.04 -9.49 20.33
N LYS A 279 -2.16 -8.54 20.61
CA LYS A 279 -0.68 -8.68 20.50
C LYS A 279 -0.01 -7.76 21.51
N ILE A 280 1.26 -8.05 21.80
CA ILE A 280 2.14 -7.18 22.57
C ILE A 280 2.71 -6.12 21.61
N GLY A 281 2.88 -4.88 22.05
CA GLY A 281 3.45 -3.81 21.21
C GLY A 281 4.99 -3.91 21.09
N TYR A 282 5.65 -4.44 22.13
CA TYR A 282 7.10 -4.60 22.21
C TYR A 282 7.46 -5.98 22.74
N TRP A 283 8.53 -6.55 22.20
CA TRP A 283 9.11 -7.78 22.66
C TRP A 283 10.61 -7.58 22.87
N GLU A 284 11.12 -7.80 24.08
CA GLU A 284 12.53 -7.53 24.49
C GLU A 284 13.02 -6.14 24.07
N GLY A 285 12.17 -5.11 24.19
CA GLY A 285 12.49 -3.75 23.79
C GLY A 285 12.36 -3.44 22.31
N ILE A 286 12.06 -4.45 21.48
CA ILE A 286 11.90 -4.31 20.03
C ILE A 286 10.42 -4.15 19.68
N ARG A 287 10.14 -3.20 18.83
CA ARG A 287 8.76 -2.89 18.39
C ARG A 287 8.24 -3.98 17.45
N LEU A 288 6.98 -4.39 17.69
CA LEU A 288 6.28 -5.33 16.84
C LEU A 288 5.35 -4.58 15.86
N VAL A 289 5.54 -4.85 14.58
CA VAL A 289 4.75 -4.25 13.50
C VAL A 289 3.89 -5.32 12.82
N GLU A 290 2.58 -5.11 12.81
CA GLU A 290 1.65 -6.03 12.19
C GLU A 290 1.53 -5.77 10.69
N ILE A 291 1.74 -6.81 9.90
CA ILE A 291 1.37 -6.84 8.48
C ILE A 291 -0.08 -7.31 8.41
N LYS A 292 -0.96 -6.45 7.87
CA LYS A 292 -2.37 -6.78 7.71
C LYS A 292 -2.53 -8.03 6.84
N GLN A 293 -3.25 -9.02 7.39
CA GLN A 293 -3.57 -10.24 6.65
C GLN A 293 -4.69 -9.98 5.64
N GLY A 294 -4.61 -10.63 4.49
CA GLY A 294 -5.62 -10.60 3.44
C GLY A 294 -5.75 -11.94 2.75
N PHE A 295 -6.68 -12.05 1.84
CA PHE A 295 -6.76 -13.17 0.91
C PHE A 295 -6.06 -12.80 -0.40
N ARG A 296 -5.48 -13.78 -1.07
CA ARG A 296 -4.90 -13.57 -2.40
C ARG A 296 -5.99 -13.12 -3.39
N LEU A 297 -5.58 -12.35 -4.37
CA LEU A 297 -6.47 -12.01 -5.49
C LEU A 297 -6.99 -13.31 -6.13
N ASN A 298 -8.30 -13.38 -6.33
CA ASN A 298 -8.99 -14.53 -6.94
C ASN A 298 -8.99 -15.84 -6.14
N ASP A 299 -8.46 -15.88 -4.92
CA ASP A 299 -8.48 -17.08 -4.08
C ASP A 299 -8.70 -16.72 -2.60
N THR A 300 -9.94 -16.83 -2.17
CA THR A 300 -10.33 -16.58 -0.76
C THR A 300 -9.94 -17.73 0.19
N SER A 301 -9.41 -18.82 -0.30
CA SER A 301 -8.88 -19.92 0.52
C SER A 301 -7.39 -19.73 0.87
N ALA A 302 -6.67 -18.94 0.07
CA ALA A 302 -5.25 -18.68 0.26
C ALA A 302 -5.01 -17.35 0.97
N ARG A 303 -4.26 -17.36 2.05
CA ARG A 303 -3.83 -16.16 2.76
C ARG A 303 -2.74 -15.44 1.98
N LEU A 304 -2.72 -14.12 2.10
CA LEU A 304 -1.75 -13.27 1.44
C LEU A 304 -0.36 -13.42 2.05
N VAL A 305 -0.27 -13.32 3.36
CA VAL A 305 0.96 -13.37 4.14
C VAL A 305 1.08 -14.71 4.84
N ASP A 306 2.28 -15.31 4.85
CA ASP A 306 2.50 -16.56 5.59
C ASP A 306 2.52 -16.29 7.10
N ASP A 307 1.65 -17.00 7.83
CA ASP A 307 1.57 -16.92 9.30
C ASP A 307 2.74 -17.62 10.02
N LYS A 308 3.65 -18.20 9.26
CA LYS A 308 4.83 -18.90 9.79
C LYS A 308 6.14 -18.13 9.58
N GLN A 309 6.06 -16.88 9.17
CA GLN A 309 7.25 -16.06 8.97
C GLN A 309 7.23 -14.81 9.84
N LEU A 310 8.37 -14.50 10.41
CA LEU A 310 8.69 -13.23 11.03
C LEU A 310 9.85 -12.59 10.28
N LEU A 311 9.70 -11.31 9.97
CA LEU A 311 10.71 -10.51 9.29
C LEU A 311 11.31 -9.54 10.30
N ILE A 312 12.63 -9.50 10.38
CA ILE A 312 13.38 -8.60 11.25
C ILE A 312 13.99 -7.54 10.34
N MET A 313 13.36 -6.38 10.31
CA MET A 313 13.68 -5.31 9.36
C MET A 313 14.36 -4.14 10.05
N PRO A 314 15.48 -3.63 9.50
CA PRO A 314 16.12 -2.44 10.01
C PRO A 314 15.24 -1.20 9.72
N VAL A 315 15.26 -0.25 10.63
CA VAL A 315 14.54 1.03 10.53
C VAL A 315 15.56 2.15 10.44
N GLY A 316 15.53 2.90 9.37
CA GLY A 316 16.41 4.04 9.14
C GLY A 316 15.72 5.13 8.31
N ASP A 317 16.42 6.22 8.06
CA ASP A 317 15.92 7.36 7.28
C ASP A 317 15.61 6.96 5.83
N ASN A 318 16.34 5.98 5.29
CA ASN A 318 16.12 5.46 3.95
C ASN A 318 15.17 4.25 4.01
N LYS A 319 13.91 4.47 3.61
CA LYS A 319 12.88 3.44 3.65
C LYS A 319 13.22 2.29 2.70
N PHE A 320 13.13 1.07 3.17
CA PHE A 320 13.62 -0.10 2.44
C PHE A 320 12.71 -0.57 1.31
N ILE A 321 11.42 -0.24 1.33
CA ILE A 321 10.49 -0.54 0.24
C ILE A 321 10.39 0.70 -0.66
N LYS A 322 10.67 0.51 -1.94
CA LYS A 322 10.53 1.56 -2.96
C LYS A 322 9.35 1.24 -3.85
N MET A 323 8.37 2.11 -3.87
CA MET A 323 7.19 2.03 -4.71
C MET A 323 7.20 3.18 -5.69
N VAL A 324 7.07 2.88 -6.96
CA VAL A 324 7.06 3.86 -8.04
C VAL A 324 5.73 3.79 -8.75
N ASN A 325 5.06 4.94 -8.84
CA ASN A 325 3.91 5.14 -9.71
C ASN A 325 4.37 5.92 -10.93
N GLU A 326 4.19 5.38 -12.12
CA GLU A 326 4.60 6.00 -13.37
C GLU A 326 3.38 6.49 -14.13
N GLY A 327 3.31 7.80 -14.35
CA GLY A 327 2.18 8.46 -14.98
C GLY A 327 0.99 8.63 -14.04
N GLN A 328 -0.14 9.00 -14.64
CA GLN A 328 -1.42 9.05 -13.93
C GLN A 328 -2.24 7.82 -14.30
N PRO A 329 -3.05 7.29 -13.38
CA PRO A 329 -3.98 6.22 -13.73
C PRO A 329 -4.98 6.74 -14.76
N GLU A 330 -5.39 5.88 -15.64
CA GLU A 330 -6.35 6.18 -16.70
C GLU A 330 -7.58 5.29 -16.54
N MET A 331 -8.76 5.90 -16.69
CA MET A 331 -10.02 5.18 -16.72
C MET A 331 -10.57 5.21 -18.13
N MET A 332 -10.63 4.05 -18.75
CA MET A 332 -11.15 3.91 -20.11
C MET A 332 -12.47 3.17 -20.12
N GLN A 333 -13.41 3.67 -20.89
CA GLN A 333 -14.59 2.92 -21.24
C GLN A 333 -14.33 2.10 -22.51
N VAL A 334 -14.57 0.81 -22.44
CA VAL A 334 -14.57 -0.06 -23.61
C VAL A 334 -16.00 -0.17 -24.13
N ASN A 335 -16.30 0.62 -25.16
CA ASN A 335 -17.60 0.58 -25.80
C ASN A 335 -17.58 -0.45 -26.92
N ASN A 336 -17.77 -1.72 -26.58
CA ASN A 336 -17.79 -2.79 -27.58
C ASN A 336 -19.24 -3.26 -27.82
N ASN A 337 -20.02 -2.41 -28.50
CA ASN A 337 -21.39 -2.74 -28.92
C ASN A 337 -21.48 -4.00 -29.81
N ILE A 338 -20.35 -4.57 -30.18
CA ILE A 338 -20.26 -5.77 -31.05
C ILE A 338 -20.10 -7.04 -30.21
N GLU A 339 -19.43 -6.98 -29.07
CA GLU A 339 -19.16 -8.14 -28.23
C GLU A 339 -20.20 -8.34 -27.14
N HIS A 340 -20.77 -7.27 -26.59
CA HIS A 340 -21.77 -7.34 -25.53
C HIS A 340 -23.13 -6.79 -26.00
N GLN A 341 -24.07 -7.69 -26.28
CA GLN A 341 -25.44 -7.33 -26.69
C GLN A 341 -26.36 -7.01 -25.49
N ASP A 342 -25.83 -7.02 -24.28
CA ASP A 342 -26.58 -6.92 -23.02
C ASP A 342 -26.70 -5.48 -22.45
N MET A 343 -26.27 -4.47 -23.19
CA MET A 343 -26.29 -3.05 -22.77
C MET A 343 -25.49 -2.76 -21.48
N THR A 344 -24.54 -3.59 -21.09
CA THR A 344 -23.60 -3.31 -20.03
C THR A 344 -22.44 -2.46 -20.52
N TYR A 345 -21.86 -1.69 -19.63
CA TYR A 345 -20.69 -0.87 -19.93
C TYR A 345 -19.50 -1.39 -19.13
N ASP A 346 -18.43 -1.68 -19.85
CA ASP A 346 -17.17 -2.13 -19.26
C ASP A 346 -16.29 -0.92 -18.98
N TYR A 347 -15.81 -0.84 -17.75
CA TYR A 347 -14.86 0.16 -17.29
C TYR A 347 -13.53 -0.48 -17.02
N LYS A 348 -12.46 0.09 -17.54
CA LYS A 348 -11.10 -0.33 -17.27
C LYS A 348 -10.37 0.80 -16.56
N TYR A 349 -9.99 0.54 -15.32
CA TYR A 349 -9.09 1.41 -14.59
C TYR A 349 -7.68 0.84 -14.72
N MET A 350 -6.77 1.62 -15.29
CA MET A 350 -5.40 1.19 -15.55
C MET A 350 -4.43 2.12 -14.83
N PHE A 351 -3.38 1.53 -14.26
CA PHE A 351 -2.30 2.25 -13.60
C PHE A 351 -0.98 1.52 -13.83
N LYS A 352 0.12 2.28 -13.79
CA LYS A 352 1.46 1.74 -13.96
C LYS A 352 2.25 1.91 -12.69
N MET A 353 2.67 0.79 -12.11
CA MET A 353 3.43 0.82 -10.86
C MET A 353 4.49 -0.26 -10.80
N GLY A 354 5.46 -0.07 -9.91
CA GLY A 354 6.47 -1.04 -9.56
C GLY A 354 6.77 -0.99 -8.08
N VAL A 355 7.12 -2.14 -7.50
CA VAL A 355 7.55 -2.25 -6.11
C VAL A 355 8.83 -3.06 -6.06
N ALA A 356 9.81 -2.55 -5.34
CA ALA A 356 11.05 -3.27 -5.07
C ALA A 356 11.52 -3.03 -3.64
N VAL A 357 12.26 -3.99 -3.11
CA VAL A 357 12.99 -3.82 -1.85
C VAL A 357 14.40 -3.34 -2.18
N MET A 358 14.94 -2.47 -1.35
CA MET A 358 16.27 -1.89 -1.54
C MET A 358 17.33 -2.99 -1.65
N ILE A 359 18.08 -2.96 -2.75
CA ILE A 359 19.15 -3.93 -3.02
C ILE A 359 20.29 -3.73 -2.03
N GLY A 360 20.80 -4.85 -1.48
CA GLY A 360 21.92 -4.84 -0.53
C GLY A 360 21.53 -4.66 0.92
N LEU A 361 20.25 -4.39 1.23
CA LEU A 361 19.80 -4.33 2.61
C LEU A 361 19.83 -5.73 3.24
N LEU A 362 20.53 -5.84 4.35
CA LEU A 362 20.54 -7.06 5.17
C LEU A 362 19.37 -7.00 6.16
N PHE A 363 18.59 -8.04 6.19
CA PHE A 363 17.49 -8.22 7.14
C PHE A 363 17.36 -9.69 7.55
N GLY A 364 16.66 -9.95 8.61
CA GLY A 364 16.50 -11.32 9.13
C GLY A 364 15.14 -11.92 8.75
N VAL A 365 15.14 -13.20 8.51
CA VAL A 365 13.92 -14.00 8.32
C VAL A 365 13.90 -15.16 9.30
N TYR A 366 12.85 -15.25 10.09
CA TYR A 366 12.65 -16.38 10.99
C TYR A 366 11.43 -17.18 10.56
N ASN A 367 11.66 -18.42 10.15
CA ASN A 367 10.61 -19.36 9.78
C ASN A 367 10.17 -20.16 11.00
N ILE A 368 8.90 -20.06 11.36
CA ILE A 368 8.34 -20.74 12.51
C ILE A 368 8.10 -22.20 12.14
N ALA A 369 8.83 -23.10 12.75
CA ALA A 369 8.58 -24.52 12.63
C ALA A 369 7.20 -24.88 13.18
N ALA A 370 6.56 -25.91 12.57
CA ALA A 370 5.21 -26.33 12.93
C ALA A 370 5.19 -27.06 14.27
#